data_3997122a29597b9436a1b3ccbb9f36a8
#
_entry.id   3997122a29597b9436a1b3ccbb9f36a8
#
_cell.length_a   1.000
_cell.length_b   1.000
_cell.length_c   1.000
_cell.angle_alpha   90.00
_cell.angle_beta   90.00
_cell.angle_gamma   90.00
#
_symmetry.space_group_name_H-M   'P 1'
#
loop_
_entity.id
_entity.type
_entity.pdbx_description
1 polymer ?
#
loop_
_entity_poly.entity_id
_entity_poly.type
_entity_poly.pdbx_seq_one_letter_code
_entity_poly.pdbx_strand_id
1 'polypeptide(L)'
;MSALHSVQDSKEAGFDGVEIHAAHGYLLDQFYSPLGNKRTDAYGGDLDGRIHLLLDVIRAVREAVGADYLVALRLGASDYTESGATIDDAVYACKKFEKAGVDLLDISGGFNGFTVKNRKGPGFFSDASSAIREAVHVPVILTGGVTKANEAEALLEEGAADLIGVGRAIFKDADWAKKEMAE
;
A
#
# COMPACT_ATOMS: atom_id res chain seq x y z
N MET A 1 -12.83 10.75 -17.87
CA MET A 1 -11.36 10.64 -17.88
C MET A 1 -11.01 9.23 -17.41
N SER A 2 -10.20 8.49 -18.13
CA SER A 2 -9.73 7.17 -17.66
C SER A 2 -8.57 7.39 -16.66
N ALA A 3 -8.36 6.45 -15.74
CA ALA A 3 -7.23 6.48 -14.80
C ALA A 3 -5.87 6.66 -15.51
N LEU A 4 -5.73 6.13 -16.73
CA LEU A 4 -4.52 6.26 -17.54
C LEU A 4 -4.24 7.70 -17.99
N HIS A 5 -5.28 8.52 -18.29
CA HIS A 5 -5.07 9.93 -18.60
C HIS A 5 -4.50 10.68 -17.38
N SER A 6 -5.04 10.44 -16.17
CA SER A 6 -4.53 11.08 -14.96
C SER A 6 -3.07 10.73 -14.67
N VAL A 7 -2.64 9.50 -14.99
CA VAL A 7 -1.26 9.06 -14.82
C VAL A 7 -0.32 9.75 -15.83
N GLN A 8 -0.74 9.89 -17.08
CA GLN A 8 0.00 10.63 -18.11
C GLN A 8 0.09 12.12 -17.79
N ASP A 9 -1.03 12.72 -17.38
CA ASP A 9 -1.09 14.13 -16.94
C ASP A 9 -0.12 14.39 -15.76
N SER A 10 0.00 13.43 -14.80
CA SER A 10 0.95 13.53 -13.69
C SER A 10 2.41 13.56 -14.16
N LYS A 11 2.75 12.69 -15.13
CA LYS A 11 4.08 12.66 -15.72
C LYS A 11 4.40 13.97 -16.49
N GLU A 12 3.44 14.45 -17.28
CA GLU A 12 3.56 15.72 -18.03
C GLU A 12 3.66 16.95 -17.10
N ALA A 13 3.00 16.90 -15.94
CA ALA A 13 3.09 17.92 -14.91
C ALA A 13 4.42 17.92 -14.12
N GLY A 14 5.31 16.92 -14.38
CA GLY A 14 6.64 16.85 -13.76
C GLY A 14 6.68 16.18 -12.39
N PHE A 15 5.68 15.36 -12.03
CA PHE A 15 5.77 14.51 -10.86
C PHE A 15 6.75 13.34 -11.10
N ASP A 16 7.44 12.91 -10.04
CA ASP A 16 8.45 11.85 -10.10
C ASP A 16 7.85 10.43 -10.11
N GLY A 17 6.58 10.31 -9.73
CA GLY A 17 5.89 9.02 -9.68
C GLY A 17 4.40 9.13 -9.42
N VAL A 18 3.73 7.99 -9.43
CA VAL A 18 2.31 7.84 -9.07
C VAL A 18 2.11 6.71 -8.09
N GLU A 19 1.10 6.82 -7.23
CA GLU A 19 0.69 5.76 -6.33
C GLU A 19 -0.69 5.22 -6.72
N ILE A 20 -0.76 3.93 -7.00
CA ILE A 20 -2.02 3.21 -7.23
C ILE A 20 -2.65 2.91 -5.87
N HIS A 21 -3.90 3.34 -5.66
CA HIS A 21 -4.57 3.15 -4.37
C HIS A 21 -5.43 1.89 -4.35
N ALA A 22 -4.97 0.87 -3.62
CA ALA A 22 -5.64 -0.42 -3.45
C ALA A 22 -5.86 -0.75 -1.95
N ALA A 23 -6.41 0.22 -1.19
CA ALA A 23 -6.65 0.11 0.23
C ALA A 23 -7.97 0.77 0.66
N HIS A 24 -8.33 0.65 1.92
CA HIS A 24 -9.36 1.41 2.64
C HIS A 24 -10.78 1.27 2.09
N GLY A 25 -11.12 0.12 1.48
CA GLY A 25 -12.44 -0.16 0.92
C GLY A 25 -12.75 0.55 -0.40
N TYR A 26 -11.75 1.18 -1.05
CA TYR A 26 -11.92 1.75 -2.38
C TYR A 26 -11.91 0.68 -3.48
N LEU A 27 -12.11 1.07 -4.74
CA LEU A 27 -12.43 0.15 -5.83
C LEU A 27 -11.48 -1.06 -5.92
N LEU A 28 -10.17 -0.85 -5.95
CA LEU A 28 -9.21 -1.95 -6.10
C LEU A 28 -9.18 -2.86 -4.87
N ASP A 29 -9.31 -2.27 -3.67
CA ASP A 29 -9.42 -3.04 -2.43
C ASP A 29 -10.72 -3.85 -2.35
N GLN A 30 -11.83 -3.33 -2.91
CA GLN A 30 -13.09 -4.08 -3.03
C GLN A 30 -12.96 -5.32 -3.92
N PHE A 31 -12.06 -5.30 -4.92
CA PHE A 31 -11.74 -6.48 -5.71
C PHE A 31 -10.80 -7.43 -4.97
N TYR A 32 -9.82 -6.91 -4.24
CA TYR A 32 -8.86 -7.69 -3.49
C TYR A 32 -9.49 -8.41 -2.28
N SER A 33 -10.25 -7.69 -1.48
CA SER A 33 -10.86 -8.23 -0.26
C SER A 33 -12.00 -9.22 -0.55
N PRO A 34 -11.98 -10.44 0.02
CA PRO A 34 -13.09 -11.38 -0.10
C PRO A 34 -14.36 -10.90 0.63
N LEU A 35 -14.28 -9.86 1.49
CA LEU A 35 -15.44 -9.24 2.10
C LEU A 35 -16.27 -8.48 1.06
N GLY A 36 -15.61 -7.78 0.13
CA GLY A 36 -16.23 -7.03 -0.95
C GLY A 36 -16.46 -7.86 -2.20
N ASN A 37 -15.47 -8.64 -2.62
CA ASN A 37 -15.50 -9.38 -3.87
C ASN A 37 -16.26 -10.71 -3.75
N LYS A 38 -17.48 -10.74 -4.30
CA LYS A 38 -18.33 -11.94 -4.39
C LYS A 38 -18.50 -12.42 -5.85
N ARG A 39 -17.62 -11.97 -6.74
CA ARG A 39 -17.65 -12.33 -8.17
C ARG A 39 -17.26 -13.80 -8.37
N THR A 40 -17.79 -14.38 -9.44
CA THR A 40 -17.53 -15.76 -9.87
C THR A 40 -16.90 -15.85 -11.25
N ASP A 41 -16.54 -14.70 -11.83
CA ASP A 41 -15.82 -14.59 -13.09
C ASP A 41 -14.30 -14.46 -12.87
N ALA A 42 -13.53 -14.14 -13.91
CA ALA A 42 -12.08 -14.01 -13.88
C ALA A 42 -11.55 -12.96 -12.88
N TYR A 43 -12.40 -12.09 -12.35
CA TYR A 43 -12.05 -11.04 -11.40
C TYR A 43 -12.49 -11.34 -9.94
N GLY A 44 -12.79 -12.59 -9.62
CA GLY A 44 -13.25 -13.02 -8.30
C GLY A 44 -12.93 -14.49 -8.01
N GLY A 45 -13.57 -15.03 -6.98
CA GLY A 45 -13.32 -16.40 -6.53
C GLY A 45 -12.05 -16.53 -5.67
N ASP A 46 -11.01 -17.19 -6.18
CA ASP A 46 -9.74 -17.36 -5.48
C ASP A 46 -8.89 -16.05 -5.44
N LEU A 47 -7.75 -16.12 -4.80
CA LEU A 47 -6.87 -14.95 -4.65
C LEU A 47 -6.36 -14.45 -6.02
N ASP A 48 -6.06 -15.34 -6.95
CA ASP A 48 -5.61 -14.93 -8.30
C ASP A 48 -6.69 -14.16 -9.04
N GLY A 49 -7.93 -14.57 -8.97
CA GLY A 49 -9.05 -13.83 -9.52
C GLY A 49 -9.26 -12.48 -8.82
N ARG A 50 -9.15 -12.43 -7.48
CA ARG A 50 -9.32 -11.19 -6.71
C ARG A 50 -8.23 -10.13 -7.00
N ILE A 51 -6.98 -10.54 -7.27
CA ILE A 51 -5.89 -9.62 -7.63
C ILE A 51 -5.80 -9.31 -9.13
N HIS A 52 -6.62 -9.95 -9.97
CA HIS A 52 -6.55 -9.81 -11.43
C HIS A 52 -6.69 -8.34 -11.88
N LEU A 53 -7.71 -7.63 -11.36
CA LEU A 53 -7.90 -6.22 -11.71
C LEU A 53 -6.70 -5.35 -11.29
N LEU A 54 -6.11 -5.63 -10.12
CA LEU A 54 -4.94 -4.89 -9.65
C LEU A 54 -3.76 -5.10 -10.60
N LEU A 55 -3.53 -6.34 -11.01
CA LEU A 55 -2.47 -6.66 -11.99
C LEU A 55 -2.69 -5.97 -13.34
N ASP A 56 -3.94 -5.94 -13.84
CA ASP A 56 -4.26 -5.26 -15.09
C ASP A 56 -4.00 -3.75 -14.97
N VAL A 57 -4.41 -3.12 -13.85
CA VAL A 57 -4.15 -1.69 -13.61
C VAL A 57 -2.66 -1.40 -13.50
N ILE A 58 -1.90 -2.20 -12.73
CA ILE A 58 -0.45 -2.03 -12.57
C ILE A 58 0.25 -2.10 -13.93
N ARG A 59 -0.05 -3.12 -14.74
CA ARG A 59 0.54 -3.28 -16.08
C ARG A 59 0.20 -2.12 -17.01
N ALA A 60 -1.07 -1.69 -17.01
CA ALA A 60 -1.51 -0.58 -17.84
C ALA A 60 -0.86 0.76 -17.43
N VAL A 61 -0.69 1.00 -16.12
CA VAL A 61 0.03 2.18 -15.62
C VAL A 61 1.50 2.10 -16.01
N ARG A 62 2.17 0.97 -15.80
CA ARG A 62 3.58 0.76 -16.17
C ARG A 62 3.80 0.95 -17.67
N GLU A 63 2.93 0.44 -18.50
CA GLU A 63 2.99 0.64 -19.97
C GLU A 63 2.85 2.12 -20.33
N ALA A 64 1.95 2.85 -19.67
CA ALA A 64 1.70 4.26 -19.96
C ALA A 64 2.86 5.18 -19.54
N VAL A 65 3.56 4.88 -18.43
CA VAL A 65 4.63 5.76 -17.91
C VAL A 65 6.04 5.33 -18.30
N GLY A 66 6.24 4.09 -18.75
CA GLY A 66 7.56 3.51 -19.06
C GLY A 66 8.31 3.00 -17.84
N ALA A 67 9.55 2.49 -18.04
CA ALA A 67 10.30 1.79 -17.00
C ALA A 67 10.91 2.71 -15.93
N ASP A 68 11.23 3.95 -16.29
CA ASP A 68 12.00 4.87 -15.44
C ASP A 68 11.13 5.76 -14.52
N TYR A 69 9.81 5.61 -14.57
CA TYR A 69 8.89 6.39 -13.76
C TYR A 69 8.43 5.59 -12.55
N LEU A 70 8.48 6.19 -11.34
CA LEU A 70 8.11 5.50 -10.11
C LEU A 70 6.62 5.13 -10.10
N VAL A 71 6.32 3.85 -9.90
CA VAL A 71 4.97 3.32 -9.68
C VAL A 71 4.90 2.69 -8.30
N ALA A 72 4.27 3.40 -7.36
CA ALA A 72 3.97 2.89 -6.04
C ALA A 72 2.59 2.22 -6.01
N LEU A 73 2.41 1.29 -5.08
CA LEU A 73 1.12 0.68 -4.77
C LEU A 73 0.83 0.78 -3.29
N ARG A 74 -0.25 1.47 -2.93
CA ARG A 74 -0.77 1.44 -1.57
C ARG A 74 -1.75 0.29 -1.44
N LEU A 75 -1.38 -0.71 -0.60
CA LEU A 75 -2.14 -1.94 -0.41
C LEU A 75 -2.78 -2.01 0.97
N GLY A 76 -4.07 -2.33 1.01
CA GLY A 76 -4.74 -2.79 2.21
C GLY A 76 -4.37 -4.24 2.50
N ALA A 77 -3.24 -4.46 3.19
CA ALA A 77 -2.61 -5.77 3.29
C ALA A 77 -3.44 -6.81 4.02
N SER A 78 -4.25 -6.39 4.99
CA SER A 78 -5.16 -7.28 5.72
C SER A 78 -6.42 -6.55 6.15
N ASP A 79 -7.54 -7.26 6.16
CA ASP A 79 -8.80 -6.75 6.69
C ASP A 79 -8.87 -6.85 8.22
N TYR A 80 -7.96 -7.59 8.83
CA TYR A 80 -7.91 -7.86 10.28
C TYR A 80 -9.25 -8.30 10.86
N THR A 81 -10.00 -9.08 10.09
CA THR A 81 -11.30 -9.63 10.48
C THR A 81 -11.48 -11.02 9.87
N GLU A 82 -12.35 -11.80 10.49
CA GLU A 82 -12.68 -13.14 10.01
C GLU A 82 -13.19 -13.11 8.56
N SER A 83 -12.77 -14.07 7.76
CA SER A 83 -13.10 -14.19 6.33
C SER A 83 -12.66 -13.02 5.45
N GLY A 84 -11.84 -12.11 5.96
CA GLY A 84 -11.23 -11.03 5.20
C GLY A 84 -9.91 -11.44 4.53
N ALA A 85 -9.29 -10.50 3.82
CA ALA A 85 -7.94 -10.66 3.29
C ALA A 85 -6.93 -10.82 4.43
N THR A 86 -5.99 -11.74 4.27
CA THR A 86 -4.97 -12.09 5.27
C THR A 86 -3.61 -11.52 4.91
N ILE A 87 -2.66 -11.52 5.85
CA ILE A 87 -1.27 -11.13 5.59
C ILE A 87 -0.64 -12.10 4.57
N ASP A 88 -0.95 -13.39 4.63
CA ASP A 88 -0.45 -14.38 3.66
C ASP A 88 -0.97 -14.09 2.24
N ASP A 89 -2.23 -13.67 2.10
CA ASP A 89 -2.77 -13.19 0.82
C ASP A 89 -1.95 -12.00 0.30
N ALA A 90 -1.61 -11.04 1.17
CA ALA A 90 -0.84 -9.86 0.80
C ALA A 90 0.59 -10.21 0.38
N VAL A 91 1.26 -11.09 1.11
CA VAL A 91 2.61 -11.57 0.76
C VAL A 91 2.61 -12.24 -0.62
N TYR A 92 1.62 -13.08 -0.89
CA TYR A 92 1.46 -13.71 -2.21
C TYR A 92 1.21 -12.67 -3.31
N ALA A 93 0.29 -11.74 -3.07
CA ALA A 93 -0.08 -10.70 -4.03
C ALA A 93 1.08 -9.74 -4.32
N CYS A 94 1.81 -9.27 -3.30
CA CYS A 94 2.92 -8.33 -3.45
C CYS A 94 4.04 -8.89 -4.33
N LYS A 95 4.36 -10.19 -4.23
CA LYS A 95 5.31 -10.85 -5.15
C LYS A 95 4.88 -10.78 -6.61
N LYS A 96 3.58 -10.80 -6.87
CA LYS A 96 3.02 -10.66 -8.24
C LYS A 96 2.98 -9.21 -8.68
N PHE A 97 2.69 -8.28 -7.77
CA PHE A 97 2.68 -6.84 -8.06
C PHE A 97 4.08 -6.31 -8.38
N GLU A 98 5.10 -6.72 -7.61
CA GLU A 98 6.52 -6.45 -7.92
C GLU A 98 6.88 -6.91 -9.34
N LYS A 99 6.56 -8.17 -9.69
CA LYS A 99 6.79 -8.72 -11.05
C LYS A 99 6.00 -8.00 -12.14
N ALA A 100 4.87 -7.38 -11.80
CA ALA A 100 4.06 -6.62 -12.74
C ALA A 100 4.57 -5.18 -12.93
N GLY A 101 5.56 -4.74 -12.15
CA GLY A 101 6.25 -3.45 -12.32
C GLY A 101 5.94 -2.41 -11.24
N VAL A 102 5.55 -2.82 -10.04
CA VAL A 102 5.53 -1.95 -8.86
C VAL A 102 6.95 -1.77 -8.35
N ASP A 103 7.35 -0.53 -8.05
CA ASP A 103 8.68 -0.15 -7.55
C ASP A 103 8.69 0.10 -6.04
N LEU A 104 7.53 0.34 -5.43
CA LEU A 104 7.39 0.71 -4.03
C LEU A 104 6.03 0.25 -3.49
N LEU A 105 6.03 -0.39 -2.32
CA LEU A 105 4.81 -0.84 -1.64
C LEU A 105 4.54 0.01 -0.39
N ASP A 106 3.37 0.65 -0.31
CA ASP A 106 2.89 1.36 0.89
C ASP A 106 1.83 0.49 1.59
N ILE A 107 2.16 0.01 2.79
CA ILE A 107 1.33 -0.94 3.52
C ILE A 107 0.42 -0.23 4.51
N SER A 108 -0.87 -0.51 4.39
CA SER A 108 -1.93 0.09 5.20
C SER A 108 -3.04 -0.93 5.52
N GLY A 109 -4.14 -0.47 6.10
CA GLY A 109 -5.31 -1.29 6.37
C GLY A 109 -6.16 -1.58 5.13
N GLY A 110 -6.86 -2.71 5.18
CA GLY A 110 -7.71 -3.20 4.10
C GLY A 110 -9.12 -2.62 4.10
N PHE A 111 -10.10 -3.46 3.84
CA PHE A 111 -11.50 -3.10 3.58
C PHE A 111 -12.16 -2.26 4.67
N ASN A 112 -11.75 -2.46 5.93
CA ASN A 112 -12.26 -1.72 7.09
C ASN A 112 -11.58 -0.35 7.31
N GLY A 113 -10.71 0.10 6.40
CA GLY A 113 -10.08 1.41 6.40
C GLY A 113 -8.69 1.44 7.05
N PHE A 114 -8.23 2.66 7.35
CA PHE A 114 -6.86 2.95 7.80
C PHE A 114 -6.63 2.80 9.31
N THR A 115 -7.56 2.17 10.03
CA THR A 115 -7.44 1.86 11.46
C THR A 115 -7.92 0.45 11.72
N VAL A 116 -7.35 -0.20 12.74
CA VAL A 116 -7.77 -1.53 13.17
C VAL A 116 -8.35 -1.45 14.56
N LYS A 117 -9.52 -2.04 14.77
CA LYS A 117 -10.12 -2.13 16.09
C LYS A 117 -9.15 -2.83 17.07
N ASN A 118 -8.94 -2.21 18.22
CA ASN A 118 -8.07 -2.70 19.28
C ASN A 118 -6.55 -2.65 18.97
N ARG A 119 -6.11 -2.07 17.85
CA ARG A 119 -4.70 -1.76 17.58
C ARG A 119 -4.45 -0.26 17.72
N LYS A 120 -3.49 0.12 18.53
CA LYS A 120 -3.11 1.52 18.82
C LYS A 120 -1.60 1.64 18.93
N GLY A 121 -1.09 2.86 18.82
CA GLY A 121 0.33 3.15 18.90
C GLY A 121 0.99 3.20 17.53
N PRO A 122 2.31 3.40 17.48
CA PRO A 122 3.08 3.46 16.25
C PRO A 122 3.16 2.08 15.60
N GLY A 123 3.09 2.04 14.26
CA GLY A 123 3.33 0.83 13.49
C GLY A 123 2.27 -0.27 13.64
N PHE A 124 0.99 0.06 13.81
CA PHE A 124 -0.04 -0.96 14.01
C PHE A 124 -0.33 -1.86 12.79
N PHE A 125 0.39 -1.68 11.67
CA PHE A 125 0.44 -2.58 10.52
C PHE A 125 1.82 -3.24 10.35
N SER A 126 2.71 -3.19 11.36
CA SER A 126 4.08 -3.70 11.26
C SER A 126 4.15 -5.21 11.00
N ASP A 127 3.19 -5.98 11.51
CA ASP A 127 3.08 -7.41 11.22
C ASP A 127 2.94 -7.69 9.71
N ALA A 128 2.14 -6.89 9.02
CA ALA A 128 1.96 -7.03 7.58
C ALA A 128 3.15 -6.49 6.79
N SER A 129 3.67 -5.29 7.14
CA SER A 129 4.81 -4.71 6.42
C SER A 129 6.08 -5.54 6.57
N SER A 130 6.39 -6.07 7.77
CA SER A 130 7.54 -6.97 7.99
C SER A 130 7.44 -8.23 7.13
N ALA A 131 6.29 -8.91 7.14
CA ALA A 131 6.09 -10.13 6.37
C ALA A 131 6.22 -9.88 4.85
N ILE A 132 5.71 -8.74 4.36
CA ILE A 132 5.84 -8.38 2.95
C ILE A 132 7.28 -8.03 2.62
N ARG A 133 7.97 -7.22 3.45
CA ARG A 133 9.36 -6.81 3.27
C ARG A 133 10.31 -8.01 3.16
N GLU A 134 10.11 -9.04 3.97
CA GLU A 134 10.89 -10.28 3.90
C GLU A 134 10.67 -11.05 2.58
N ALA A 135 9.59 -10.78 1.86
CA ALA A 135 9.14 -11.57 0.73
C ALA A 135 9.35 -10.92 -0.65
N VAL A 136 9.64 -9.61 -0.69
CA VAL A 136 9.84 -8.81 -1.92
C VAL A 136 11.22 -8.15 -1.94
N HIS A 137 11.61 -7.57 -3.08
CA HIS A 137 12.89 -6.87 -3.25
C HIS A 137 12.71 -5.34 -3.38
N VAL A 138 11.50 -4.89 -3.66
CA VAL A 138 11.17 -3.46 -3.70
C VAL A 138 11.01 -2.91 -2.28
N PRO A 139 11.33 -1.61 -2.04
CA PRO A 139 11.16 -1.00 -0.73
C PRO A 139 9.71 -1.04 -0.25
N VAL A 140 9.56 -1.13 1.07
CA VAL A 140 8.26 -1.18 1.75
C VAL A 140 8.12 -0.01 2.70
N ILE A 141 7.03 0.74 2.57
CA ILE A 141 6.60 1.79 3.50
C ILE A 141 5.64 1.18 4.51
N LEU A 142 5.87 1.42 5.79
CA LEU A 142 4.91 1.16 6.86
C LEU A 142 4.16 2.46 7.20
N THR A 143 2.84 2.47 7.07
CA THR A 143 1.99 3.54 7.58
C THR A 143 1.24 3.08 8.82
N GLY A 144 0.84 4.01 9.68
CA GLY A 144 -0.09 3.74 10.78
C GLY A 144 0.44 4.09 12.17
N GLY A 145 -0.14 5.11 12.76
CA GLY A 145 0.04 5.45 14.17
C GLY A 145 1.30 6.20 14.55
N VAL A 146 2.28 6.32 13.69
CA VAL A 146 3.53 7.04 13.95
C VAL A 146 3.26 8.55 14.12
N THR A 147 3.79 9.12 15.19
CA THR A 147 3.61 10.53 15.56
C THR A 147 4.91 11.24 15.89
N LYS A 148 6.01 10.51 16.12
CA LYS A 148 7.33 11.03 16.48
C LYS A 148 8.42 10.36 15.65
N ALA A 149 9.56 11.05 15.47
CA ALA A 149 10.71 10.51 14.74
C ALA A 149 11.29 9.27 15.42
N ASN A 150 11.47 9.28 16.73
CA ASN A 150 12.00 8.13 17.45
C ASN A 150 11.12 6.86 17.37
N GLU A 151 9.79 7.01 17.20
CA GLU A 151 8.90 5.89 16.93
C GLU A 151 9.15 5.30 15.53
N ALA A 152 9.42 6.17 14.54
CA ALA A 152 9.77 5.77 13.19
C ALA A 152 11.11 5.03 13.16
N GLU A 153 12.15 5.58 13.79
CA GLU A 153 13.49 4.97 13.88
C GLU A 153 13.43 3.57 14.50
N ALA A 154 12.72 3.42 15.62
CA ALA A 154 12.57 2.12 16.27
C ALA A 154 11.95 1.06 15.34
N LEU A 155 10.93 1.42 14.57
CA LEU A 155 10.29 0.51 13.60
C LEU A 155 11.23 0.14 12.45
N LEU A 156 12.09 1.06 12.00
CA LEU A 156 13.10 0.79 10.98
C LEU A 156 14.21 -0.13 11.52
N GLU A 157 14.68 0.12 12.74
CA GLU A 157 15.70 -0.71 13.42
C GLU A 157 15.17 -2.14 13.66
N GLU A 158 13.89 -2.30 13.99
CA GLU A 158 13.23 -3.60 14.15
C GLU A 158 13.03 -4.32 12.79
N GLY A 159 13.31 -3.67 11.67
CA GLY A 159 13.13 -4.22 10.34
C GLY A 159 11.67 -4.30 9.88
N ALA A 160 10.79 -3.49 10.48
CA ALA A 160 9.38 -3.49 10.15
C ALA A 160 9.07 -2.94 8.75
N ALA A 161 9.94 -2.09 8.21
CA ALA A 161 9.84 -1.50 6.88
C ALA A 161 11.18 -0.91 6.45
N ASP A 162 11.26 -0.39 5.21
CA ASP A 162 12.39 0.39 4.69
C ASP A 162 12.14 1.90 4.82
N LEU A 163 10.88 2.30 4.87
CA LEU A 163 10.42 3.68 4.98
C LEU A 163 9.19 3.76 5.91
N ILE A 164 9.00 4.92 6.53
CA ILE A 164 7.83 5.18 7.39
C ILE A 164 6.94 6.26 6.80
N GLY A 165 5.64 5.96 6.70
CA GLY A 165 4.61 6.89 6.27
C GLY A 165 3.96 7.63 7.44
N VAL A 166 4.07 8.94 7.47
CA VAL A 166 3.47 9.81 8.50
C VAL A 166 2.40 10.68 7.87
N GLY A 167 1.14 10.52 8.29
CA GLY A 167 0.01 11.28 7.75
C GLY A 167 -0.61 12.22 8.79
N ARG A 168 -1.31 11.67 9.77
CA ARG A 168 -2.12 12.45 10.72
C ARG A 168 -1.33 13.43 11.58
N ALA A 169 -0.07 13.16 11.89
CA ALA A 169 0.78 14.08 12.62
C ALA A 169 1.10 15.32 11.77
N ILE A 170 1.48 15.14 10.50
CA ILE A 170 1.74 16.22 9.56
C ILE A 170 0.46 17.02 9.25
N PHE A 171 -0.69 16.34 9.14
CA PHE A 171 -1.97 17.03 8.93
C PHE A 171 -2.35 17.96 10.09
N LYS A 172 -1.97 17.61 11.32
CA LYS A 172 -2.20 18.44 12.52
C LYS A 172 -1.17 19.57 12.68
N ASP A 173 0.05 19.35 12.23
CA ASP A 173 1.17 20.28 12.35
C ASP A 173 2.02 20.23 11.07
N ALA A 174 1.88 21.23 10.20
CA ALA A 174 2.60 21.32 8.93
C ALA A 174 4.14 21.37 9.12
N ASP A 175 4.62 21.83 10.27
CA ASP A 175 6.05 21.88 10.63
C ASP A 175 6.54 20.60 11.33
N TRP A 176 5.72 19.54 11.41
CA TRP A 176 6.04 18.32 12.12
C TRP A 176 7.42 17.75 11.72
N ALA A 177 7.66 17.56 10.44
CA ALA A 177 8.92 16.98 9.96
C ALA A 177 10.12 17.84 10.35
N LYS A 178 10.01 19.18 10.24
CA LYS A 178 11.06 20.10 10.64
C LYS A 178 11.37 20.05 12.15
N LYS A 179 10.34 19.87 12.97
CA LYS A 179 10.49 19.80 14.44
C LYS A 179 11.06 18.46 14.89
N GLU A 180 10.59 17.37 14.31
CA GLU A 180 10.97 16.01 14.71
C GLU A 180 12.32 15.55 14.10
N MET A 181 12.76 16.15 12.98
CA MET A 181 14.01 15.81 12.31
C MET A 181 15.12 16.87 12.52
N ALA A 182 14.93 17.81 13.44
CA ALA A 182 15.87 18.91 13.68
C ALA A 182 16.96 18.58 14.72
N GLU A 183 17.13 17.29 15.11
CA GLU A 183 18.17 16.84 16.05
C GLU A 183 19.42 16.33 15.33
#